data_169016724078979e7d1bc5ba873a5532
#
_entry.id   169016724078979e7d1bc5ba873a5532
#
_cell.length_a   1.000
_cell.length_b   1.000
_cell.length_c   1.000
_cell.angle_alpha   90.00
_cell.angle_beta   90.00
_cell.angle_gamma   90.00
#
_symmetry.space_group_name_H-M   'P 1'
#
loop_
_entity.id
_entity.type
_entity.pdbx_description
1 polymer ?
#
loop_
_entity_poly.entity_id
_entity_poly.type
_entity_poly.pdbx_seq_one_letter_code
_entity_poly.pdbx_strand_id
1 'polypeptide(L)'
;LFREYFQDIAYYSSKILKDTDVAEDVAQDVFIRLWEKENYFENYLALKSYLYLSARNGCLNYIKHHNIVLEHAQNLVQEETDEQTWDTIVESEIISLLSDYIRHLPGECAKIMELVMQGYNSTEISTLTGASSSTVRSQKQRGISLLKKMVSPELYTLLVLFLQQNN
;
A
#
# COMPACT_ATOMS: atom_id res chain seq x y z
N LEU A 1 -9.89 -4.85 -18.68
CA LEU A 1 -9.06 -4.53 -17.53
C LEU A 1 -9.57 -3.30 -16.78
N PHE A 2 -9.50 -2.07 -17.38
CA PHE A 2 -9.94 -0.83 -16.71
C PHE A 2 -11.40 -0.91 -16.24
N ARG A 3 -12.33 -1.34 -17.10
CA ARG A 3 -13.76 -1.43 -16.75
C ARG A 3 -14.06 -2.49 -15.67
N GLU A 4 -13.34 -3.56 -15.62
CA GLU A 4 -13.50 -4.62 -14.61
C GLU A 4 -13.04 -4.14 -13.24
N TYR A 5 -11.85 -3.56 -13.18
CA TYR A 5 -11.24 -3.24 -11.89
C TYR A 5 -11.58 -1.85 -11.35
N PHE A 6 -11.99 -0.90 -12.22
CA PHE A 6 -12.24 0.45 -11.74
C PHE A 6 -13.35 0.49 -10.68
N GLN A 7 -14.45 -0.21 -10.92
CA GLN A 7 -15.55 -0.27 -9.97
C GLN A 7 -15.15 -0.96 -8.67
N ASP A 8 -14.39 -2.04 -8.75
CA ASP A 8 -13.92 -2.79 -7.58
C ASP A 8 -12.98 -1.93 -6.73
N ILE A 9 -12.03 -1.24 -7.36
CA ILE A 9 -11.08 -0.35 -6.68
C ILE A 9 -11.78 0.88 -6.10
N ALA A 10 -12.74 1.48 -6.81
CA ALA A 10 -13.54 2.59 -6.29
C ALA A 10 -14.40 2.14 -5.09
N TYR A 11 -15.05 0.99 -5.20
CA TYR A 11 -15.81 0.39 -4.10
C TYR A 11 -14.92 0.10 -2.89
N TYR A 12 -13.78 -0.55 -3.09
CA TYR A 12 -12.80 -0.80 -2.03
C TYR A 12 -12.37 0.49 -1.33
N SER A 13 -12.02 1.51 -2.11
CA SER A 13 -11.63 2.83 -1.59
C SER A 13 -12.75 3.50 -0.80
N SER A 14 -14.02 3.36 -1.26
CA SER A 14 -15.18 3.93 -0.56
C SER A 14 -15.44 3.29 0.79
N LYS A 15 -15.11 2.02 0.97
CA LYS A 15 -15.18 1.35 2.30
C LYS A 15 -14.20 1.96 3.29
N ILE A 16 -13.02 2.37 2.82
CA ILE A 16 -11.98 3.00 3.65
C ILE A 16 -12.32 4.46 3.94
N LEU A 17 -12.67 5.24 2.90
CA LEU A 17 -12.84 6.69 2.98
C LEU A 17 -14.22 7.12 3.44
N LYS A 18 -15.24 6.27 3.27
CA LYS A 18 -16.66 6.58 3.51
C LYS A 18 -17.18 7.76 2.65
N ASP A 19 -16.51 8.04 1.55
CA ASP A 19 -16.81 9.08 0.59
C ASP A 19 -16.63 8.52 -0.82
N THR A 20 -17.70 8.48 -1.60
CA THR A 20 -17.71 7.85 -2.92
C THR A 20 -16.96 8.69 -3.96
N ASP A 21 -17.09 10.01 -3.89
CA ASP A 21 -16.45 10.91 -4.87
C ASP A 21 -14.93 10.86 -4.71
N VAL A 22 -14.45 10.93 -3.48
CA VAL A 22 -13.01 10.80 -3.17
C VAL A 22 -12.49 9.40 -3.50
N ALA A 23 -13.29 8.37 -3.30
CA ALA A 23 -12.90 7.00 -3.63
C ALA A 23 -12.75 6.80 -5.15
N GLU A 24 -13.61 7.41 -5.96
CA GLU A 24 -13.47 7.41 -7.42
C GLU A 24 -12.21 8.17 -7.87
N ASP A 25 -11.88 9.29 -7.25
CA ASP A 25 -10.64 10.03 -7.52
C ASP A 25 -9.40 9.18 -7.19
N VAL A 26 -9.40 8.49 -6.06
CA VAL A 26 -8.32 7.56 -5.71
C VAL A 26 -8.20 6.43 -6.72
N ALA A 27 -9.33 5.86 -7.16
CA ALA A 27 -9.32 4.82 -8.18
C ALA A 27 -8.75 5.33 -9.52
N GLN A 28 -9.15 6.52 -9.96
CA GLN A 28 -8.59 7.16 -11.17
C GLN A 28 -7.08 7.33 -11.07
N ASP A 29 -6.59 7.86 -9.96
CA ASP A 29 -5.16 8.06 -9.71
C ASP A 29 -4.37 6.75 -9.78
N VAL A 30 -4.90 5.64 -9.27
CA VAL A 30 -4.28 4.32 -9.34
C VAL A 30 -4.07 3.90 -10.80
N PHE A 31 -5.08 4.08 -11.65
CA PHE A 31 -4.99 3.71 -13.06
C PHE A 31 -4.13 4.67 -13.88
N ILE A 32 -4.11 5.96 -13.57
CA ILE A 32 -3.19 6.93 -14.18
C ILE A 32 -1.74 6.50 -13.91
N ARG A 33 -1.39 6.20 -12.66
CA ARG A 33 -0.05 5.74 -12.27
C ARG A 33 0.32 4.40 -12.91
N LEU A 34 -0.65 3.49 -13.03
CA LEU A 34 -0.45 2.23 -13.74
C LEU A 34 -0.06 2.48 -15.21
N TRP A 35 -0.74 3.42 -15.86
CA TRP A 35 -0.50 3.77 -17.26
C TRP A 35 0.83 4.48 -17.48
N GLU A 36 1.14 5.48 -16.65
CA GLU A 36 2.34 6.30 -16.79
C GLU A 36 3.65 5.53 -16.58
N LYS A 37 3.63 4.47 -15.76
CA LYS A 37 4.84 3.74 -15.37
C LYS A 37 5.21 2.56 -16.27
N GLU A 38 4.44 2.28 -17.33
CA GLU A 38 4.65 1.11 -18.19
C GLU A 38 5.02 -0.17 -17.42
N ASN A 39 4.35 -0.38 -16.28
CA ASN A 39 4.66 -1.49 -15.39
C ASN A 39 4.36 -2.83 -16.09
N TYR A 40 5.34 -3.70 -16.13
CA TYR A 40 5.16 -5.08 -16.56
C TYR A 40 4.82 -5.94 -15.33
N PHE A 41 3.68 -6.64 -15.41
CA PHE A 41 3.26 -7.58 -14.39
C PHE A 41 3.42 -9.01 -14.91
N GLU A 42 4.15 -9.84 -14.16
CA GLU A 42 4.42 -11.23 -14.54
C GLU A 42 3.15 -12.09 -14.61
N ASN A 43 2.14 -11.74 -13.82
CA ASN A 43 0.87 -12.45 -13.77
C ASN A 43 -0.27 -11.56 -13.28
N TYR A 44 -1.48 -12.09 -13.42
CA TYR A 44 -2.72 -11.43 -13.02
C TYR A 44 -2.80 -11.09 -11.52
N LEU A 45 -2.29 -11.97 -10.66
CA LEU A 45 -2.29 -11.76 -9.20
C LEU A 45 -1.39 -10.57 -8.82
N ALA A 46 -0.23 -10.43 -9.47
CA ALA A 46 0.67 -9.29 -9.24
C ALA A 46 0.00 -7.97 -9.63
N LEU A 47 -0.71 -7.92 -10.76
CA LEU A 47 -1.47 -6.74 -11.18
C LEU A 47 -2.57 -6.41 -10.19
N LYS A 48 -3.36 -7.40 -9.78
CA LYS A 48 -4.47 -7.22 -8.84
C LYS A 48 -3.95 -6.68 -7.50
N SER A 49 -2.94 -7.32 -6.93
CA SER A 49 -2.30 -6.88 -5.69
C SER A 49 -1.75 -5.46 -5.78
N TYR A 50 -1.15 -5.09 -6.93
CA TYR A 50 -0.73 -3.72 -7.19
C TYR A 50 -1.87 -2.72 -7.11
N LEU A 51 -3.01 -3.01 -7.75
CA LEU A 51 -4.16 -2.11 -7.79
C LEU A 51 -4.71 -1.86 -6.38
N TYR A 52 -4.94 -2.92 -5.60
CA TYR A 52 -5.47 -2.79 -4.24
C TYR A 52 -4.49 -2.13 -3.27
N LEU A 53 -3.21 -2.47 -3.31
CA LEU A 53 -2.18 -1.80 -2.49
C LEU A 53 -2.05 -0.32 -2.85
N SER A 54 -2.14 0.01 -4.13
CA SER A 54 -2.12 1.40 -4.62
C SER A 54 -3.31 2.20 -4.12
N ALA A 55 -4.50 1.61 -4.19
CA ALA A 55 -5.74 2.22 -3.71
C ALA A 55 -5.68 2.44 -2.19
N ARG A 56 -5.26 1.43 -1.42
CA ARG A 56 -5.08 1.56 0.02
C ARG A 56 -4.15 2.71 0.39
N ASN A 57 -3.02 2.83 -0.30
CA ASN A 57 -2.10 3.94 -0.08
C ASN A 57 -2.70 5.29 -0.43
N GLY A 58 -3.41 5.39 -1.54
CA GLY A 58 -4.14 6.59 -1.90
C GLY A 58 -5.12 7.02 -0.80
N CYS A 59 -5.89 6.07 -0.27
CA CYS A 59 -6.81 6.31 0.84
C CYS A 59 -6.08 6.77 2.11
N LEU A 60 -5.01 6.09 2.50
CA LEU A 60 -4.23 6.46 3.69
C LEU A 60 -3.60 7.85 3.57
N ASN A 61 -3.08 8.17 2.39
CA ASN A 61 -2.54 9.50 2.13
C ASN A 61 -3.62 10.58 2.20
N TYR A 62 -4.80 10.33 1.61
CA TYR A 62 -5.93 11.24 1.70
C TYR A 62 -6.32 11.50 3.16
N ILE A 63 -6.53 10.45 3.95
CA ILE A 63 -6.88 10.53 5.37
C ILE A 63 -5.84 11.35 6.15
N LYS A 64 -4.57 11.05 5.94
CA LYS A 64 -3.46 11.74 6.61
C LYS A 64 -3.44 13.23 6.30
N HIS A 65 -3.64 13.61 5.04
CA HIS A 65 -3.63 15.02 4.63
C HIS A 65 -4.87 15.80 5.06
N HIS A 66 -5.99 15.13 5.26
CA HIS A 66 -7.25 15.78 5.64
C HIS A 66 -7.58 15.64 7.12
N ASN A 67 -6.65 15.14 7.96
CA ASN A 67 -6.84 14.92 9.40
C ASN A 67 -8.16 14.21 9.75
N ILE A 68 -8.61 13.29 8.88
CA ILE A 68 -9.82 12.51 9.12
C ILE A 68 -9.47 11.41 10.13
N VAL A 69 -10.00 11.53 11.33
CA VAL A 69 -9.86 10.49 12.36
C VAL A 69 -10.74 9.32 11.96
N LEU A 70 -10.12 8.21 11.55
CA LEU A 70 -10.82 6.96 11.31
C LEU A 70 -11.17 6.29 12.63
N GLU A 71 -12.36 6.54 13.17
CA GLU A 71 -12.90 5.75 14.29
C GLU A 71 -13.19 4.27 13.90
N HIS A 72 -13.10 3.90 12.62
CA HIS A 72 -13.61 2.63 12.13
C HIS A 72 -12.66 1.77 11.31
N ALA A 73 -11.35 1.98 11.35
CA ALA A 73 -10.39 1.10 10.66
C ALA A 73 -10.39 -0.36 11.17
N GLN A 74 -11.08 -0.64 12.27
CA GLN A 74 -11.19 -1.98 12.89
C GLN A 74 -12.50 -2.71 12.55
N ASN A 75 -13.48 -2.07 11.88
CA ASN A 75 -14.80 -2.66 11.62
C ASN A 75 -15.11 -2.90 10.14
N LEU A 76 -14.09 -3.24 9.34
CA LEU A 76 -14.26 -3.55 7.92
C LEU A 76 -14.76 -4.99 7.65
N VAL A 77 -15.56 -5.53 8.53
CA VAL A 77 -16.21 -6.83 8.32
C VAL A 77 -17.70 -6.65 8.52
N GLN A 78 -18.43 -6.29 7.45
CA GLN A 78 -19.84 -6.70 7.29
C GLN A 78 -20.40 -6.30 5.91
N GLU A 79 -20.92 -7.31 5.22
CA GLU A 79 -21.71 -7.32 3.97
C GLU A 79 -20.89 -7.13 2.68
N GLU A 80 -20.11 -8.14 2.33
CA GLU A 80 -19.42 -8.24 1.05
C GLU A 80 -19.97 -9.42 0.25
N THR A 81 -20.06 -9.27 -1.08
CA THR A 81 -20.31 -10.39 -1.99
C THR A 81 -19.13 -11.36 -1.97
N ASP A 82 -19.34 -12.66 -2.22
CA ASP A 82 -18.29 -13.69 -2.11
C ASP A 82 -16.99 -13.34 -2.88
N GLU A 83 -17.09 -12.69 -4.03
CA GLU A 83 -15.95 -12.35 -4.88
C GLU A 83 -15.15 -11.16 -4.30
N GLN A 84 -15.84 -10.16 -3.74
CA GLN A 84 -15.19 -9.01 -3.07
C GLN A 84 -14.52 -9.41 -1.75
N THR A 85 -15.09 -10.40 -1.07
CA THR A 85 -14.50 -10.96 0.16
C THR A 85 -13.15 -11.61 -0.13
N TRP A 86 -13.02 -12.37 -1.24
CA TRP A 86 -11.75 -12.99 -1.63
C TRP A 86 -10.66 -11.95 -1.93
N ASP A 87 -11.00 -10.86 -2.60
CA ASP A 87 -10.05 -9.81 -2.95
C ASP A 87 -9.52 -9.08 -1.71
N THR A 88 -10.38 -8.77 -0.78
CA THR A 88 -10.01 -8.17 0.51
C THR A 88 -9.18 -9.12 1.37
N ILE A 89 -9.50 -10.42 1.35
CA ILE A 89 -8.73 -11.44 2.07
C ILE A 89 -7.31 -11.55 1.49
N VAL A 90 -7.17 -11.67 0.16
CA VAL A 90 -5.85 -11.77 -0.49
C VAL A 90 -4.99 -10.54 -0.23
N GLU A 91 -5.57 -9.34 -0.26
CA GLU A 91 -4.85 -8.12 0.08
C GLU A 91 -4.40 -8.10 1.54
N SER A 92 -5.28 -8.45 2.46
CA SER A 92 -4.96 -8.48 3.89
C SER A 92 -3.87 -9.51 4.20
N GLU A 93 -3.86 -10.65 3.52
CA GLU A 93 -2.81 -11.65 3.64
C GLU A 93 -1.47 -11.15 3.12
N ILE A 94 -1.43 -10.48 1.96
CA ILE A 94 -0.20 -9.91 1.41
C ILE A 94 0.37 -8.84 2.35
N ILE A 95 -0.46 -7.93 2.86
CA ILE A 95 -0.03 -6.91 3.81
C ILE A 95 0.46 -7.55 5.11
N SER A 96 -0.23 -8.57 5.60
CA SER A 96 0.17 -9.30 6.80
C SER A 96 1.52 -9.98 6.61
N LEU A 97 1.73 -10.68 5.48
CA LEU A 97 3.00 -11.31 5.15
C LEU A 97 4.14 -10.30 5.06
N LEU A 98 3.94 -9.18 4.36
CA LEU A 98 4.96 -8.13 4.28
C LEU A 98 5.28 -7.54 5.66
N SER A 99 4.27 -7.32 6.48
CA SER A 99 4.43 -6.81 7.85
C SER A 99 5.21 -7.79 8.72
N ASP A 100 4.99 -9.10 8.57
CA ASP A 100 5.74 -10.13 9.29
C ASP A 100 7.22 -10.14 8.89
N TYR A 101 7.52 -10.07 7.60
CA TYR A 101 8.92 -9.95 7.15
C TYR A 101 9.59 -8.65 7.62
N ILE A 102 8.86 -7.53 7.61
CA ILE A 102 9.37 -6.23 8.07
C ILE A 102 9.73 -6.28 9.55
N ARG A 103 8.92 -6.93 10.39
CA ARG A 103 9.21 -7.10 11.83
C ARG A 103 10.50 -7.87 12.11
N HIS A 104 10.96 -8.70 11.17
CA HIS A 104 12.22 -9.44 11.29
C HIS A 104 13.44 -8.64 10.81
N LEU A 105 13.27 -7.43 10.31
CA LEU A 105 14.39 -6.54 9.96
C LEU A 105 15.07 -5.98 11.22
N PRO A 106 16.34 -5.57 11.13
CA PRO A 106 17.03 -4.88 12.23
C PRO A 106 16.23 -3.62 12.66
N GLY A 107 16.19 -3.34 13.96
CA GLY A 107 15.25 -2.41 14.60
C GLY A 107 14.96 -1.08 13.87
N GLU A 108 15.99 -0.32 13.47
CA GLU A 108 15.79 0.94 12.74
C GLU A 108 15.23 0.72 11.32
N CYS A 109 15.65 -0.35 10.63
CA CYS A 109 15.09 -0.69 9.34
C CYS A 109 13.61 -1.09 9.48
N ALA A 110 13.26 -1.91 10.47
CA ALA A 110 11.89 -2.33 10.73
C ALA A 110 10.99 -1.12 10.95
N LYS A 111 11.35 -0.25 11.89
CA LYS A 111 10.60 0.95 12.23
C LYS A 111 10.34 1.87 11.02
N ILE A 112 11.37 2.10 10.21
CA ILE A 112 11.23 2.93 9.01
C ILE A 112 10.36 2.25 7.96
N MET A 113 10.53 0.94 7.75
CA MET A 113 9.71 0.21 6.78
C MET A 113 8.24 0.09 7.21
N GLU A 114 7.96 -0.04 8.51
CA GLU A 114 6.59 0.01 9.05
C GLU A 114 5.91 1.36 8.75
N LEU A 115 6.63 2.47 8.96
CA LEU A 115 6.11 3.81 8.62
C LEU A 115 5.88 3.98 7.12
N VAL A 116 6.76 3.42 6.27
CA VAL A 116 6.55 3.39 4.82
C VAL A 116 5.29 2.60 4.47
N MET A 117 5.04 1.45 5.09
CA MET A 117 3.82 0.66 4.89
C MET A 117 2.55 1.40 5.36
N GLN A 118 2.68 2.32 6.28
CA GLN A 118 1.60 3.22 6.72
C GLN A 118 1.40 4.44 5.81
N GLY A 119 2.15 4.53 4.70
CA GLY A 119 2.01 5.60 3.71
C GLY A 119 2.79 6.87 4.01
N TYR A 120 3.71 6.87 4.99
CA TYR A 120 4.56 8.04 5.28
C TYR A 120 5.70 8.16 4.26
N ASN A 121 5.92 9.37 3.75
CA ASN A 121 7.08 9.67 2.92
C ASN A 121 8.35 9.92 3.75
N SER A 122 9.50 10.00 3.09
CA SER A 122 10.80 10.11 3.79
C SER A 122 10.94 11.36 4.65
N THR A 123 10.32 12.47 4.27
CA THR A 123 10.34 13.72 5.05
C THR A 123 9.53 13.59 6.33
N GLU A 124 8.34 13.00 6.23
CA GLU A 124 7.46 12.74 7.37
C GLU A 124 8.09 11.75 8.34
N ILE A 125 8.70 10.68 7.82
CA ILE A 125 9.44 9.70 8.64
C ILE A 125 10.60 10.38 9.37
N SER A 126 11.34 11.27 8.71
CA SER A 126 12.39 12.08 9.32
C SER A 126 11.85 12.89 10.51
N THR A 127 10.72 13.55 10.32
CA THR A 127 10.07 14.34 11.38
C THR A 127 9.60 13.47 12.54
N LEU A 128 8.95 12.33 12.24
CA LEU A 128 8.39 11.42 13.24
C LEU A 128 9.46 10.69 14.06
N THR A 129 10.58 10.35 13.44
CA THR A 129 11.65 9.56 14.08
C THR A 129 12.77 10.40 14.67
N GLY A 130 12.86 11.67 14.27
CA GLY A 130 14.01 12.54 14.57
C GLY A 130 15.29 12.18 13.81
N ALA A 131 15.24 11.19 12.92
CA ALA A 131 16.38 10.80 12.10
C ALA A 131 16.54 11.75 10.90
N SER A 132 17.78 11.95 10.43
CA SER A 132 18.01 12.75 9.22
C SER A 132 17.40 12.09 7.99
N SER A 133 17.00 12.89 6.98
CA SER A 133 16.45 12.36 5.72
C SER A 133 17.42 11.41 5.00
N SER A 134 18.74 11.64 5.16
CA SER A 134 19.75 10.71 4.62
C SER A 134 19.76 9.38 5.37
N THR A 135 19.59 9.39 6.68
CA THR A 135 19.45 8.18 7.50
C THR A 135 18.20 7.41 7.13
N VAL A 136 17.06 8.09 7.01
CA VAL A 136 15.80 7.46 6.58
C VAL A 136 15.96 6.77 5.23
N ARG A 137 16.54 7.45 4.25
CA ARG A 137 16.78 6.89 2.91
C ARG A 137 17.72 5.69 2.96
N SER A 138 18.81 5.78 3.70
CA SER A 138 19.78 4.69 3.87
C SER A 138 19.14 3.45 4.51
N GLN A 139 18.38 3.64 5.58
CA GLN A 139 17.68 2.54 6.27
C GLN A 139 16.56 1.94 5.40
N LYS A 140 15.82 2.76 4.64
CA LYS A 140 14.83 2.29 3.66
C LYS A 140 15.50 1.40 2.61
N GLN A 141 16.61 1.83 1.99
CA GLN A 141 17.35 1.04 1.01
C GLN A 141 17.88 -0.27 1.60
N ARG A 142 18.41 -0.22 2.82
CA ARG A 142 18.88 -1.41 3.55
C ARG A 142 17.73 -2.38 3.81
N GLY A 143 16.58 -1.89 4.28
CA GLY A 143 15.38 -2.69 4.50
C GLY A 143 14.92 -3.41 3.22
N ILE A 144 14.83 -2.70 2.11
CA ILE A 144 14.49 -3.25 0.79
C ILE A 144 15.46 -4.35 0.38
N SER A 145 16.79 -4.11 0.54
CA SER A 145 17.82 -5.09 0.18
C SER A 145 17.74 -6.36 1.03
N LEU A 146 17.39 -6.24 2.30
CA LEU A 146 17.20 -7.39 3.19
C LEU A 146 15.93 -8.15 2.83
N LEU A 147 14.82 -7.45 2.62
CA LEU A 147 13.54 -8.06 2.21
C LEU A 147 13.68 -8.83 0.90
N LYS A 148 14.42 -8.31 -0.07
CA LYS A 148 14.70 -9.01 -1.33
C LYS A 148 15.26 -10.43 -1.14
N LYS A 149 16.00 -10.66 -0.05
CA LYS A 149 16.60 -11.95 0.27
C LYS A 149 15.68 -12.89 1.05
N MET A 150 14.63 -12.33 1.64
CA MET A 150 13.75 -13.04 2.57
C MET A 150 12.42 -13.43 1.94
N VAL A 151 11.93 -12.65 0.97
CA VAL A 151 10.62 -12.84 0.35
C VAL A 151 10.74 -13.51 -1.02
N SER A 152 9.63 -14.09 -1.50
CA SER A 152 9.58 -14.62 -2.88
C SER A 152 9.74 -13.50 -3.92
N PRO A 153 10.19 -13.80 -5.15
CA PRO A 153 10.33 -12.81 -6.21
C PRO A 153 9.03 -12.03 -6.50
N GLU A 154 7.88 -12.72 -6.43
CA GLU A 154 6.56 -12.13 -6.64
C GLU A 154 6.23 -11.11 -5.53
N LEU A 155 6.43 -11.50 -4.27
CA LEU A 155 6.18 -10.62 -3.13
C LEU A 155 7.16 -9.43 -3.11
N TYR A 156 8.41 -9.64 -3.57
CA TYR A 156 9.38 -8.56 -3.73
C TYR A 156 8.95 -7.57 -4.82
N THR A 157 8.45 -8.06 -5.94
CA THR A 157 7.93 -7.19 -7.02
C THR A 157 6.81 -6.30 -6.50
N LEU A 158 5.87 -6.87 -5.74
CA LEU A 158 4.78 -6.11 -5.10
C LEU A 158 5.32 -5.05 -4.13
N LEU A 159 6.30 -5.41 -3.30
CA LEU A 159 6.95 -4.48 -2.39
C LEU A 159 7.60 -3.30 -3.13
N VAL A 160 8.33 -3.56 -4.21
CA VAL A 160 8.99 -2.51 -5.00
C VAL A 160 7.97 -1.58 -5.65
N LEU A 161 6.91 -2.12 -6.23
CA LEU A 161 5.83 -1.34 -6.82
C LEU A 161 5.15 -0.45 -5.77
N PHE A 162 4.89 -1.00 -4.59
CA PHE A 162 4.36 -0.26 -3.45
C PHE A 162 5.28 0.90 -3.03
N LEU A 163 6.58 0.64 -2.92
CA LEU A 163 7.56 1.65 -2.48
C LEU A 163 7.79 2.77 -3.49
N GLN A 164 7.59 2.51 -4.78
CA GLN A 164 7.71 3.53 -5.83
C GLN A 164 6.60 4.58 -5.79
N GLN A 165 5.46 4.26 -5.19
CA GLN A 165 4.33 5.20 -5.06
C GLN A 165 4.49 6.18 -3.90
N ASN A 166 5.33 5.85 -2.93
CA ASN A 166 5.56 6.64 -1.71
C ASN A 166 6.87 7.46 -1.74
N ASN A 167 7.40 7.76 -2.95
CA ASN A 167 8.59 8.61 -3.12
C ASN A 167 8.24 9.98 -3.63
#